data_18fca5e209ca52661f191d62bfb5f9a4
#
_entry.id   18fca5e209ca52661f191d62bfb5f9a4
#
_cell.length_a   1.000
_cell.length_b   1.000
_cell.length_c   1.000
_cell.angle_alpha   90.00
_cell.angle_beta   90.00
_cell.angle_gamma   90.00
#
_symmetry.space_group_name_H-M   'P 1'
#
loop_
_entity.id
_entity.type
_entity.pdbx_description
1 polymer ?
#
loop_
_entity_poly.entity_id
_entity_poly.type
_entity_poly.pdbx_seq_one_letter_code
_entity_poly.pdbx_strand_id
1 'polypeptide(L)'
;MNTPVSLRIDFVSDIACPWCAVGLSALERALERLDGTVSAELHFQPFELNPQMGPEGEDVTEHLTRKYGSTSEQQAQIRETIRQRGAQEGFAFNAEGRGRIWNTFDAHRLLHWAGEEGAPVQQHALKKALLVAYHGRAENPSDATVLLACVREVGLDETRARAILAGDDFADEVREREQFYTSHGIHSVPAVIINERHLISGGHPSESFEQALRQIAQQA
;
A
#
# COMPACT_ATOMS: atom_id res chain seq x y z
N MET A 1 2.11 8.28 -34.10
CA MET A 1 2.34 8.25 -32.63
C MET A 1 2.27 6.79 -32.23
N ASN A 2 3.29 6.23 -31.58
CA ASN A 2 3.24 4.85 -31.12
C ASN A 2 2.20 4.74 -29.98
N THR A 3 1.38 3.70 -30.00
CA THR A 3 0.48 3.39 -28.89
C THR A 3 1.31 3.04 -27.66
N PRO A 4 0.99 3.59 -26.46
CA PRO A 4 1.69 3.23 -25.23
C PRO A 4 1.61 1.73 -24.98
N VAL A 5 2.68 1.15 -24.45
CA VAL A 5 2.68 -0.26 -24.03
C VAL A 5 1.86 -0.39 -22.75
N SER A 6 0.87 -1.30 -22.77
CA SER A 6 0.03 -1.55 -21.59
C SER A 6 0.72 -2.54 -20.65
N LEU A 7 0.83 -2.17 -19.37
CA LEU A 7 1.39 -3.01 -18.31
C LEU A 7 0.36 -3.21 -17.19
N ARG A 8 0.15 -4.45 -16.78
CA ARG A 8 -0.54 -4.78 -15.54
C ARG A 8 0.46 -4.74 -14.39
N ILE A 9 0.14 -4.06 -13.31
CA ILE A 9 1.00 -3.95 -12.13
C ILE A 9 0.21 -4.36 -10.90
N ASP A 10 0.58 -5.48 -10.29
CA ASP A 10 0.07 -5.91 -8.99
C ASP A 10 0.99 -5.37 -7.88
N PHE A 11 0.47 -4.46 -7.07
CA PHE A 11 1.19 -3.83 -5.96
C PHE A 11 0.81 -4.51 -4.65
N VAL A 12 1.60 -5.51 -4.25
CA VAL A 12 1.40 -6.24 -2.99
C VAL A 12 1.91 -5.39 -1.83
N SER A 13 1.05 -5.09 -0.88
CA SER A 13 1.37 -4.06 0.13
C SER A 13 0.49 -4.12 1.36
N ASP A 14 1.00 -3.59 2.46
CA ASP A 14 0.25 -3.37 3.70
C ASP A 14 0.10 -1.86 3.98
N ILE A 15 -1.07 -1.47 4.50
CA ILE A 15 -1.30 -0.11 5.01
C ILE A 15 -0.36 0.19 6.17
N ALA A 16 -0.01 -0.82 6.99
CA ALA A 16 0.92 -0.65 8.10
C ALA A 16 2.38 -0.40 7.67
N CYS A 17 2.73 -0.63 6.40
CA CYS A 17 4.10 -0.51 5.91
C CYS A 17 4.42 0.90 5.40
N PRO A 18 5.31 1.67 6.04
CA PRO A 18 5.66 3.00 5.56
C PRO A 18 6.44 2.96 4.22
N TRP A 19 7.20 1.89 3.98
CA TRP A 19 7.87 1.71 2.69
C TRP A 19 6.90 1.45 1.53
N CYS A 20 5.67 0.97 1.83
CA CYS A 20 4.63 0.87 0.83
C CYS A 20 4.12 2.25 0.38
N ALA A 21 4.05 3.22 1.29
CA ALA A 21 3.71 4.59 0.93
C ALA A 21 4.81 5.24 0.06
N VAL A 22 6.08 5.07 0.46
CA VAL A 22 7.23 5.55 -0.35
C VAL A 22 7.26 4.88 -1.73
N GLY A 23 7.13 3.54 -1.76
CA GLY A 23 7.20 2.77 -3.00
C GLY A 23 6.06 3.07 -3.98
N LEU A 24 4.84 3.29 -3.48
CA LEU A 24 3.72 3.68 -4.32
C LEU A 24 3.95 5.07 -4.94
N SER A 25 4.36 6.05 -4.13
CA SER A 25 4.63 7.41 -4.64
C SER A 25 5.78 7.42 -5.65
N ALA A 26 6.82 6.61 -5.42
CA ALA A 26 7.93 6.46 -6.36
C ALA A 26 7.48 5.80 -7.68
N LEU A 27 6.64 4.77 -7.61
CA LEU A 27 6.07 4.11 -8.79
C LEU A 27 5.19 5.06 -9.60
N GLU A 28 4.32 5.83 -8.93
CA GLU A 28 3.48 6.85 -9.59
C GLU A 28 4.32 7.88 -10.35
N ARG A 29 5.36 8.41 -9.72
CA ARG A 29 6.28 9.36 -10.38
C ARG A 29 7.03 8.76 -11.57
N ALA A 30 7.40 7.49 -11.48
CA ALA A 30 8.00 6.78 -12.61
C ALA A 30 7.01 6.65 -13.78
N LEU A 31 5.75 6.31 -13.49
CA LEU A 31 4.70 6.22 -14.50
C LEU A 31 4.38 7.58 -15.12
N GLU A 32 4.34 8.66 -14.34
CA GLU A 32 4.18 10.03 -14.85
C GLU A 32 5.29 10.40 -15.85
N ARG A 33 6.57 10.04 -15.57
CA ARG A 33 7.69 10.27 -16.48
C ARG A 33 7.64 9.40 -17.74
N LEU A 34 6.88 8.32 -17.73
CA LEU A 34 6.68 7.40 -18.83
C LEU A 34 5.37 7.65 -19.60
N ASP A 35 4.66 8.76 -19.28
CA ASP A 35 3.43 9.13 -19.97
C ASP A 35 3.63 9.13 -21.50
N GLY A 36 2.65 8.61 -22.24
CA GLY A 36 2.73 8.41 -23.67
C GLY A 36 3.63 7.25 -24.13
N THR A 37 4.44 6.64 -23.24
CA THR A 37 5.28 5.47 -23.56
C THR A 37 4.72 4.19 -22.92
N VAL A 38 4.27 4.27 -21.66
CA VAL A 38 3.68 3.18 -20.88
C VAL A 38 2.31 3.61 -20.39
N SER A 39 1.34 2.71 -20.51
CA SER A 39 0.04 2.81 -19.83
C SER A 39 -0.02 1.68 -18.79
N ALA A 40 -0.23 2.01 -17.54
CA ALA A 40 -0.25 1.02 -16.47
C ALA A 40 -1.62 0.92 -15.80
N GLU A 41 -2.06 -0.31 -15.56
CA GLU A 41 -3.21 -0.63 -14.72
C GLU A 41 -2.70 -1.17 -13.38
N LEU A 42 -2.92 -0.42 -12.30
CA LEU A 42 -2.50 -0.78 -10.95
C LEU A 42 -3.60 -1.53 -10.22
N HIS A 43 -3.24 -2.71 -9.69
CA HIS A 43 -4.08 -3.53 -8.81
C HIS A 43 -3.41 -3.65 -7.45
N PHE A 44 -4.13 -3.31 -6.38
CA PHE A 44 -3.58 -3.37 -5.02
C PHE A 44 -3.95 -4.69 -4.36
N GLN A 45 -2.91 -5.46 -4.01
CA GLN A 45 -3.04 -6.80 -3.46
C GLN A 45 -2.74 -6.78 -1.96
N PRO A 46 -3.51 -7.54 -1.16
CA PRO A 46 -3.39 -7.52 0.29
C PRO A 46 -2.14 -8.26 0.79
N PHE A 47 -1.55 -7.73 1.84
CA PHE A 47 -0.53 -8.36 2.66
C PHE A 47 -0.58 -7.74 4.05
N GLU A 48 -0.65 -8.54 5.11
CA GLU A 48 -0.57 -8.06 6.48
C GLU A 48 0.80 -8.36 7.11
N LEU A 49 1.53 -7.31 7.50
CA LEU A 49 2.76 -7.45 8.28
C LEU A 49 2.50 -8.02 9.67
N ASN A 50 1.30 -7.81 10.20
CA ASN A 50 0.91 -8.16 11.57
C ASN A 50 -0.51 -8.76 11.61
N PRO A 51 -0.75 -9.93 11.00
CA PRO A 51 -2.11 -10.53 10.90
C PRO A 51 -2.71 -10.92 12.26
N GLN A 52 -1.88 -10.98 13.30
CA GLN A 52 -2.30 -11.28 14.69
C GLN A 52 -2.47 -10.02 15.56
N MET A 53 -2.43 -8.82 14.96
CA MET A 53 -2.59 -7.57 15.71
C MET A 53 -4.01 -7.47 16.26
N GLY A 54 -4.12 -7.28 17.57
CA GLY A 54 -5.40 -7.06 18.24
C GLY A 54 -6.01 -5.69 17.94
N PRO A 55 -7.28 -5.48 18.30
CA PRO A 55 -8.01 -4.24 17.98
C PRO A 55 -7.43 -3.01 18.70
N GLU A 56 -6.78 -3.19 19.88
CA GLU A 56 -6.14 -2.07 20.58
C GLU A 56 -4.83 -1.63 19.93
N GLY A 57 -4.32 -2.39 18.98
CA GLY A 57 -3.00 -2.16 18.40
C GLY A 57 -1.88 -2.25 19.42
N GLU A 58 -0.68 -1.84 19.04
CA GLU A 58 0.52 -1.87 19.89
C GLU A 58 1.31 -0.56 19.72
N ASP A 59 1.95 -0.06 20.77
CA ASP A 59 2.88 1.05 20.66
C ASP A 59 3.97 0.75 19.62
N VAL A 60 4.26 1.69 18.75
CA VAL A 60 5.18 1.45 17.62
C VAL A 60 6.59 1.12 18.08
N THR A 61 7.06 1.75 19.15
CA THR A 61 8.42 1.54 19.68
C THR A 61 8.54 0.16 20.31
N GLU A 62 7.56 -0.23 21.13
CA GLU A 62 7.48 -1.54 21.77
C GLU A 62 7.39 -2.65 20.73
N HIS A 63 6.52 -2.47 19.73
CA HIS A 63 6.35 -3.41 18.63
C HIS A 63 7.64 -3.64 17.84
N LEU A 64 8.31 -2.56 17.41
CA LEU A 64 9.54 -2.66 16.63
C LEU A 64 10.70 -3.24 17.44
N THR A 65 10.77 -2.92 18.74
CA THR A 65 11.76 -3.54 19.63
C THR A 65 11.52 -5.04 19.77
N ARG A 66 10.28 -5.45 20.00
CA ARG A 66 9.92 -6.88 20.16
C ARG A 66 10.10 -7.65 18.86
N LYS A 67 9.70 -7.08 17.72
CA LYS A 67 9.69 -7.78 16.42
C LYS A 67 11.08 -7.83 15.76
N TYR A 68 11.87 -6.77 15.87
CA TYR A 68 13.13 -6.61 15.16
C TYR A 68 14.37 -6.42 16.06
N GLY A 69 14.19 -6.36 17.37
CA GLY A 69 15.29 -6.12 18.31
C GLY A 69 15.92 -4.74 18.20
N SER A 70 15.24 -3.76 17.56
CA SER A 70 15.78 -2.44 17.31
C SER A 70 15.73 -1.54 18.54
N THR A 71 16.79 -0.73 18.74
CA THR A 71 16.82 0.29 19.79
C THR A 71 16.02 1.53 19.39
N SER A 72 15.67 2.38 20.37
CA SER A 72 14.95 3.64 20.11
C SER A 72 15.73 4.58 19.18
N GLU A 73 17.06 4.61 19.27
CA GLU A 73 17.93 5.40 18.40
C GLU A 73 17.89 4.88 16.96
N GLN A 74 17.98 3.56 16.78
CA GLN A 74 17.86 2.93 15.46
C GLN A 74 16.50 3.20 14.84
N GLN A 75 15.42 3.10 15.62
CA GLN A 75 14.07 3.39 15.17
C GLN A 75 13.91 4.86 14.76
N ALA A 76 14.48 5.80 15.53
CA ALA A 76 14.48 7.22 15.18
C ALA A 76 15.21 7.49 13.86
N GLN A 77 16.38 6.87 13.67
CA GLN A 77 17.15 6.98 12.43
C GLN A 77 16.40 6.41 11.21
N ILE A 78 15.79 5.24 11.37
CA ILE A 78 14.99 4.60 10.31
C ILE A 78 13.77 5.47 9.97
N ARG A 79 13.07 6.01 10.98
CA ARG A 79 11.93 6.92 10.79
C ARG A 79 12.32 8.16 10.00
N GLU A 80 13.46 8.77 10.34
CA GLU A 80 13.96 9.94 9.62
C GLU A 80 14.33 9.60 8.16
N THR A 81 14.97 8.45 7.94
CA THR A 81 15.25 7.94 6.59
C THR A 81 13.98 7.77 5.77
N ILE A 82 12.95 7.16 6.36
CA ILE A 82 11.64 6.97 5.69
C ILE A 82 11.00 8.31 5.37
N ARG A 83 11.02 9.26 6.32
CA ARG A 83 10.48 10.60 6.13
C ARG A 83 11.17 11.35 4.98
N GLN A 84 12.50 11.31 4.92
CA GLN A 84 13.28 11.92 3.84
C GLN A 84 13.01 11.28 2.49
N ARG A 85 12.95 9.96 2.44
CA ARG A 85 12.63 9.20 1.22
C ARG A 85 11.21 9.50 0.74
N GLY A 86 10.23 9.55 1.66
CA GLY A 86 8.87 9.95 1.33
C GLY A 86 8.80 11.36 0.74
N ALA A 87 9.46 12.32 1.37
CA ALA A 87 9.50 13.70 0.88
C ALA A 87 10.13 13.80 -0.52
N GLN A 88 11.18 13.04 -0.81
CA GLN A 88 11.79 12.96 -2.13
C GLN A 88 10.81 12.43 -3.19
N GLU A 89 9.96 11.49 -2.82
CA GLU A 89 8.97 10.88 -3.73
C GLU A 89 7.57 11.54 -3.65
N GLY A 90 7.42 12.61 -2.84
CA GLY A 90 6.18 13.38 -2.78
C GLY A 90 5.18 12.91 -1.71
N PHE A 91 5.58 12.02 -0.81
CA PHE A 91 4.75 11.59 0.32
C PHE A 91 5.15 12.28 1.62
N ALA A 92 4.20 12.98 2.24
CA ALA A 92 4.40 13.68 3.52
C ALA A 92 4.04 12.77 4.70
N PHE A 93 5.04 12.29 5.44
CA PHE A 93 4.83 11.58 6.69
C PHE A 93 4.58 12.55 7.85
N ASN A 94 3.76 12.14 8.81
CA ASN A 94 3.58 12.86 10.06
C ASN A 94 4.94 13.04 10.79
N ALA A 95 5.24 14.24 11.23
CA ALA A 95 6.52 14.58 11.85
C ALA A 95 6.76 13.83 13.18
N GLU A 96 5.70 13.60 13.94
CA GLU A 96 5.74 12.88 15.23
C GLU A 96 5.64 11.35 15.04
N GLY A 97 5.38 10.90 13.80
CA GLY A 97 5.14 9.50 13.48
C GLY A 97 3.68 9.09 13.70
N ARG A 98 3.44 7.79 13.64
CA ARG A 98 2.08 7.21 13.67
C ARG A 98 1.63 6.71 15.05
N GLY A 99 2.49 6.72 16.06
CA GLY A 99 2.22 6.37 17.45
C GLY A 99 2.00 4.88 17.70
N ARG A 100 1.08 4.24 17.00
CA ARG A 100 0.71 2.82 17.18
C ARG A 100 0.72 2.04 15.87
N ILE A 101 0.90 0.73 15.98
CA ILE A 101 0.66 -0.24 14.91
C ILE A 101 -0.75 -0.80 15.12
N TRP A 102 -1.54 -0.81 14.07
CA TRP A 102 -2.93 -1.26 14.09
C TRP A 102 -3.13 -2.48 13.19
N ASN A 103 -4.22 -3.19 13.40
CA ASN A 103 -4.70 -4.19 12.44
C ASN A 103 -5.14 -3.49 11.14
N THR A 104 -4.87 -4.10 9.99
CA THR A 104 -5.17 -3.52 8.68
C THR A 104 -6.12 -4.38 7.84
N PHE A 105 -6.68 -5.44 8.43
CA PHE A 105 -7.51 -6.40 7.71
C PHE A 105 -8.74 -5.75 7.07
N ASP A 106 -9.49 -4.94 7.82
CA ASP A 106 -10.68 -4.26 7.30
C ASP A 106 -10.34 -3.25 6.20
N ALA A 107 -9.20 -2.57 6.29
CA ALA A 107 -8.71 -1.72 5.21
C ALA A 107 -8.42 -2.54 3.94
N HIS A 108 -7.88 -3.76 4.05
CA HIS A 108 -7.68 -4.66 2.93
C HIS A 108 -8.99 -5.20 2.34
N ARG A 109 -10.02 -5.47 3.16
CA ARG A 109 -11.35 -5.85 2.69
C ARG A 109 -11.99 -4.73 1.85
N LEU A 110 -11.90 -3.49 2.31
CA LEU A 110 -12.39 -2.34 1.56
C LEU A 110 -11.62 -2.10 0.27
N LEU A 111 -10.29 -2.30 0.27
CA LEU A 111 -9.47 -2.20 -0.94
C LEU A 111 -9.81 -3.31 -1.94
N HIS A 112 -10.03 -4.53 -1.47
CA HIS A 112 -10.44 -5.65 -2.32
C HIS A 112 -11.80 -5.35 -2.96
N TRP A 113 -12.79 -4.97 -2.16
CA TRP A 113 -14.08 -4.52 -2.65
C TRP A 113 -13.99 -3.42 -3.71
N ALA A 114 -13.16 -2.39 -3.45
CA ALA A 114 -12.99 -1.28 -4.39
C ALA A 114 -12.37 -1.73 -5.73
N GLY A 115 -11.59 -2.81 -5.73
CA GLY A 115 -11.05 -3.42 -6.94
C GLY A 115 -12.04 -4.28 -7.70
N GLU A 116 -12.95 -4.98 -6.98
CA GLU A 116 -13.91 -5.91 -7.58
C GLU A 116 -15.22 -5.22 -8.04
N GLU A 117 -15.79 -4.36 -7.21
CA GLU A 117 -17.07 -3.69 -7.47
C GLU A 117 -16.90 -2.24 -7.97
N GLY A 118 -15.71 -1.63 -7.79
CA GLY A 118 -15.38 -0.29 -8.23
C GLY A 118 -14.57 -0.25 -9.54
N ALA A 119 -14.07 0.94 -9.87
CA ALA A 119 -13.11 1.09 -10.94
C ALA A 119 -11.66 1.03 -10.40
N PRO A 120 -10.66 0.57 -11.18
CA PRO A 120 -9.26 0.53 -10.75
C PRO A 120 -8.74 1.87 -10.20
N VAL A 121 -9.21 2.99 -10.77
CA VAL A 121 -8.88 4.35 -10.28
C VAL A 121 -9.42 4.61 -8.88
N GLN A 122 -10.55 4.00 -8.49
CA GLN A 122 -11.12 4.16 -7.15
C GLN A 122 -10.39 3.31 -6.12
N GLN A 123 -9.97 2.09 -6.47
CA GLN A 123 -9.09 1.28 -5.62
C GLN A 123 -7.77 2.01 -5.36
N HIS A 124 -7.16 2.57 -6.39
CA HIS A 124 -5.93 3.36 -6.28
C HIS A 124 -6.12 4.58 -5.38
N ALA A 125 -7.18 5.36 -5.60
CA ALA A 125 -7.49 6.52 -4.77
C ALA A 125 -7.71 6.14 -3.30
N LEU A 126 -8.45 5.05 -3.03
CA LEU A 126 -8.67 4.55 -1.68
C LEU A 126 -7.36 4.10 -1.02
N LYS A 127 -6.48 3.41 -1.76
CA LYS A 127 -5.15 3.04 -1.26
C LYS A 127 -4.35 4.26 -0.80
N LYS A 128 -4.33 5.31 -1.60
CA LYS A 128 -3.65 6.57 -1.23
C LYS A 128 -4.28 7.23 -0.02
N ALA A 129 -5.61 7.34 0.03
CA ALA A 129 -6.33 7.93 1.15
C ALA A 129 -6.00 7.20 2.47
N LEU A 130 -6.00 5.88 2.49
CA LEU A 130 -5.65 5.06 3.65
C LEU A 130 -4.19 5.25 4.10
N LEU A 131 -3.25 5.30 3.15
CA LEU A 131 -1.83 5.55 3.48
C LEU A 131 -1.64 6.95 4.05
N VAL A 132 -2.32 7.97 3.51
CA VAL A 132 -2.28 9.35 4.03
C VAL A 132 -2.95 9.44 5.40
N ALA A 133 -4.09 8.78 5.61
CA ALA A 133 -4.77 8.73 6.91
C ALA A 133 -3.82 8.20 8.00
N TYR A 134 -3.20 7.06 7.75
CA TYR A 134 -2.35 6.41 8.74
C TYR A 134 -0.97 7.07 8.87
N HIS A 135 -0.22 7.21 7.77
CA HIS A 135 1.15 7.70 7.83
C HIS A 135 1.29 9.23 7.80
N GLY A 136 0.35 9.92 7.17
CA GLY A 136 0.35 11.38 7.07
C GLY A 136 -0.36 12.05 8.25
N ARG A 137 -1.54 11.54 8.64
CA ARG A 137 -2.38 12.12 9.70
C ARG A 137 -2.33 11.38 11.03
N ALA A 138 -1.61 10.24 11.10
CA ALA A 138 -1.52 9.36 12.26
C ALA A 138 -2.89 8.85 12.77
N GLU A 139 -3.86 8.70 11.88
CA GLU A 139 -5.19 8.17 12.18
C GLU A 139 -5.16 6.65 12.28
N ASN A 140 -6.12 6.08 13.02
CA ASN A 140 -6.23 4.63 13.19
C ASN A 140 -6.86 3.95 11.95
N PRO A 141 -6.11 3.14 11.16
CA PRO A 141 -6.64 2.48 9.96
C PRO A 141 -7.52 1.26 10.27
N SER A 142 -7.75 0.92 11.54
CA SER A 142 -8.74 -0.08 11.95
C SER A 142 -10.05 0.54 12.48
N ASP A 143 -10.10 1.88 12.62
CA ASP A 143 -11.32 2.57 13.05
C ASP A 143 -12.28 2.72 11.87
N ALA A 144 -13.49 2.18 12.02
CA ALA A 144 -14.53 2.26 10.99
C ALA A 144 -14.84 3.71 10.58
N THR A 145 -14.72 4.68 11.50
CA THR A 145 -14.95 6.10 11.20
C THR A 145 -13.89 6.62 10.22
N VAL A 146 -12.62 6.27 10.44
CA VAL A 146 -11.49 6.65 9.56
C VAL A 146 -11.63 5.96 8.21
N LEU A 147 -11.92 4.66 8.20
CA LEU A 147 -12.11 3.88 6.97
C LEU A 147 -13.24 4.45 6.10
N LEU A 148 -14.40 4.74 6.70
CA LEU A 148 -15.55 5.33 6.01
C LEU A 148 -15.26 6.77 5.53
N ALA A 149 -14.45 7.53 6.26
CA ALA A 149 -14.02 8.85 5.80
C ALA A 149 -13.16 8.75 4.53
N CYS A 150 -12.22 7.79 4.47
CA CYS A 150 -11.43 7.54 3.26
C CYS A 150 -12.30 7.08 2.08
N VAL A 151 -13.26 6.18 2.31
CA VAL A 151 -14.23 5.72 1.30
C VAL A 151 -15.01 6.90 0.69
N ARG A 152 -15.52 7.79 1.53
CA ARG A 152 -16.26 8.98 1.11
C ARG A 152 -15.37 9.99 0.37
N GLU A 153 -14.14 10.19 0.83
CA GLU A 153 -13.17 11.09 0.19
C GLU A 153 -12.93 10.72 -1.28
N VAL A 154 -12.94 9.42 -1.60
CA VAL A 154 -12.69 8.92 -2.95
C VAL A 154 -13.97 8.64 -3.77
N GLY A 155 -15.13 8.99 -3.24
CA GLY A 155 -16.43 8.86 -3.94
C GLY A 155 -16.94 7.43 -4.09
N LEU A 156 -16.52 6.51 -3.22
CA LEU A 156 -17.06 5.15 -3.12
C LEU A 156 -18.35 5.14 -2.27
N ASP A 157 -19.18 4.09 -2.40
CA ASP A 157 -20.44 3.93 -1.67
C ASP A 157 -20.19 3.65 -0.18
N GLU A 158 -20.39 4.68 0.66
CA GLU A 158 -20.26 4.57 2.12
C GLU A 158 -21.26 3.56 2.72
N THR A 159 -22.45 3.40 2.15
CA THR A 159 -23.45 2.44 2.64
C THR A 159 -22.97 1.01 2.44
N ARG A 160 -22.43 0.72 1.26
CA ARG A 160 -21.84 -0.59 0.96
C ARG A 160 -20.60 -0.86 1.84
N ALA A 161 -19.70 0.11 1.98
CA ALA A 161 -18.54 -0.01 2.86
C ALA A 161 -18.90 -0.29 4.31
N ARG A 162 -19.96 0.38 4.83
CA ARG A 162 -20.48 0.15 6.18
C ARG A 162 -21.03 -1.27 6.34
N ALA A 163 -21.72 -1.80 5.33
CA ALA A 163 -22.20 -3.18 5.34
C ALA A 163 -21.03 -4.19 5.36
N ILE A 164 -19.98 -3.96 4.56
CA ILE A 164 -18.76 -4.77 4.57
C ILE A 164 -18.11 -4.79 5.96
N LEU A 165 -17.93 -3.62 6.58
CA LEU A 165 -17.31 -3.51 7.91
C LEU A 165 -18.14 -4.15 9.03
N ALA A 166 -19.47 -4.22 8.86
CA ALA A 166 -20.38 -4.84 9.83
C ALA A 166 -20.53 -6.36 9.67
N GLY A 167 -20.08 -6.92 8.55
CA GLY A 167 -20.16 -8.35 8.22
C GLY A 167 -18.81 -8.93 7.84
N ASP A 168 -18.85 -10.06 7.15
CA ASP A 168 -17.65 -10.82 6.74
C ASP A 168 -17.39 -10.74 5.22
N ASP A 169 -18.08 -9.85 4.50
CA ASP A 169 -17.89 -9.69 3.05
C ASP A 169 -16.40 -9.45 2.72
N PHE A 170 -15.91 -10.16 1.72
CA PHE A 170 -14.52 -10.15 1.24
C PHE A 170 -13.46 -10.63 2.25
N ALA A 171 -13.86 -11.24 3.38
CA ALA A 171 -12.90 -11.74 4.36
C ALA A 171 -12.12 -12.94 3.83
N ASP A 172 -12.80 -13.92 3.26
CA ASP A 172 -12.19 -15.14 2.73
C ASP A 172 -11.34 -14.82 1.49
N GLU A 173 -11.83 -13.96 0.58
CA GLU A 173 -11.11 -13.55 -0.62
C GLU A 173 -9.80 -12.83 -0.31
N VAL A 174 -9.80 -11.94 0.69
CA VAL A 174 -8.57 -11.28 1.16
C VAL A 174 -7.58 -12.30 1.72
N ARG A 175 -8.04 -13.25 2.57
CA ARG A 175 -7.18 -14.30 3.12
C ARG A 175 -6.62 -15.23 2.05
N GLU A 176 -7.41 -15.60 1.05
CA GLU A 176 -6.96 -16.39 -0.10
C GLU A 176 -5.90 -15.65 -0.91
N ARG A 177 -6.08 -14.33 -1.14
CA ARG A 177 -5.09 -13.51 -1.83
C ARG A 177 -3.78 -13.37 -1.06
N GLU A 178 -3.83 -13.15 0.24
CA GLU A 178 -2.64 -13.13 1.11
C GLU A 178 -1.90 -14.46 1.07
N GLN A 179 -2.63 -15.57 1.19
CA GLN A 179 -2.06 -16.90 1.10
C GLN A 179 -1.45 -17.17 -0.27
N PHE A 180 -2.10 -16.74 -1.35
CA PHE A 180 -1.56 -16.84 -2.70
C PHE A 180 -0.18 -16.19 -2.78
N TYR A 181 -0.04 -14.90 -2.41
CA TYR A 181 1.22 -14.20 -2.51
C TYR A 181 2.30 -14.76 -1.58
N THR A 182 1.96 -15.11 -0.35
CA THR A 182 2.91 -15.72 0.59
C THR A 182 3.40 -17.09 0.13
N SER A 183 2.53 -17.93 -0.42
CA SER A 183 2.92 -19.24 -0.97
C SER A 183 3.77 -19.13 -2.23
N HIS A 184 3.70 -18.00 -2.96
CA HIS A 184 4.55 -17.70 -4.12
C HIS A 184 5.82 -16.92 -3.75
N GLY A 185 6.20 -16.89 -2.47
CA GLY A 185 7.48 -16.36 -2.01
C GLY A 185 7.50 -14.86 -1.71
N ILE A 186 6.35 -14.19 -1.67
CA ILE A 186 6.27 -12.81 -1.21
C ILE A 186 6.19 -12.79 0.32
N HIS A 187 7.30 -12.47 0.98
CA HIS A 187 7.42 -12.42 2.44
C HIS A 187 7.74 -11.03 2.98
N SER A 188 7.83 -10.04 2.10
CA SER A 188 8.07 -8.64 2.45
C SER A 188 7.40 -7.71 1.47
N VAL A 189 7.04 -6.52 1.93
CA VAL A 189 6.33 -5.50 1.14
C VAL A 189 7.03 -4.13 1.23
N PRO A 190 6.87 -3.28 0.18
CA PRO A 190 6.10 -3.51 -1.03
C PRO A 190 6.75 -4.53 -1.96
N ALA A 191 5.93 -5.27 -2.70
CA ALA A 191 6.37 -6.10 -3.82
C ALA A 191 5.55 -5.70 -5.06
N VAL A 192 6.25 -5.32 -6.13
CA VAL A 192 5.64 -4.82 -7.36
C VAL A 192 5.83 -5.88 -8.44
N ILE A 193 4.72 -6.49 -8.87
CA ILE A 193 4.72 -7.56 -9.87
C ILE A 193 4.16 -6.99 -11.18
N ILE A 194 4.97 -7.04 -12.25
CA ILE A 194 4.62 -6.48 -13.55
C ILE A 194 4.35 -7.62 -14.52
N ASN A 195 3.16 -7.59 -15.14
CA ASN A 195 2.68 -8.60 -16.10
C ASN A 195 2.79 -10.05 -15.55
N GLU A 196 2.55 -10.22 -14.23
CA GLU A 196 2.62 -11.52 -13.52
C GLU A 196 3.98 -12.25 -13.68
N ARG A 197 5.03 -11.51 -14.07
CA ARG A 197 6.30 -12.10 -14.51
C ARG A 197 7.54 -11.45 -13.89
N HIS A 198 7.53 -10.13 -13.70
CA HIS A 198 8.69 -9.38 -13.22
C HIS A 198 8.42 -8.86 -11.82
N LEU A 199 9.25 -9.24 -10.87
CA LEU A 199 9.15 -8.82 -9.46
C LEU A 199 10.20 -7.76 -9.13
N ILE A 200 9.74 -6.64 -8.56
CA ILE A 200 10.57 -5.61 -7.92
C ILE A 200 10.20 -5.59 -6.44
N SER A 201 11.13 -5.96 -5.55
CA SER A 201 10.91 -6.01 -4.11
C SER A 201 11.46 -4.78 -3.42
N GLY A 202 10.64 -4.12 -2.60
CA GLY A 202 11.04 -2.96 -1.80
C GLY A 202 10.65 -1.61 -2.40
N GLY A 203 10.69 -0.58 -1.55
CA GLY A 203 10.40 0.81 -1.92
C GLY A 203 11.57 1.49 -2.61
N HIS A 204 11.82 1.15 -3.88
CA HIS A 204 12.88 1.75 -4.68
C HIS A 204 12.60 3.21 -5.04
N PRO A 205 13.64 4.00 -5.43
CA PRO A 205 13.47 5.33 -6.00
C PRO A 205 12.68 5.30 -7.32
N SER A 206 12.04 6.41 -7.65
CA SER A 206 11.30 6.57 -8.91
C SER A 206 12.16 6.32 -10.15
N GLU A 207 13.45 6.68 -10.12
CA GLU A 207 14.39 6.41 -11.21
C GLU A 207 14.59 4.92 -11.48
N SER A 208 14.63 4.10 -10.40
CA SER A 208 14.77 2.65 -10.53
C SER A 208 13.50 2.01 -11.10
N PHE A 209 12.32 2.45 -10.68
CA PHE A 209 11.06 2.01 -11.27
C PHE A 209 10.95 2.42 -12.74
N GLU A 210 11.31 3.67 -13.07
CA GLU A 210 11.29 4.16 -14.46
C GLU A 210 12.18 3.29 -15.36
N GLN A 211 13.41 3.00 -14.92
CA GLN A 211 14.34 2.17 -15.69
C GLN A 211 13.79 0.76 -15.90
N ALA A 212 13.26 0.12 -14.86
CA ALA A 212 12.69 -1.22 -14.94
C ALA A 212 11.46 -1.27 -15.87
N LEU A 213 10.52 -0.33 -15.70
CA LEU A 213 9.31 -0.25 -16.53
C LEU A 213 9.65 -0.01 -18.01
N ARG A 214 10.63 0.85 -18.29
CA ARG A 214 11.12 1.11 -19.65
C ARG A 214 11.73 -0.14 -20.29
N GLN A 215 12.52 -0.91 -19.54
CA GLN A 215 13.10 -2.16 -20.02
C GLN A 215 12.04 -3.23 -20.28
N ILE A 216 11.04 -3.36 -19.39
CA ILE A 216 9.95 -4.33 -19.56
C ILE A 216 9.10 -3.96 -20.78
N ALA A 217 8.78 -2.67 -20.96
CA ALA A 217 8.00 -2.21 -22.10
C ALA A 217 8.70 -2.42 -23.46
N GLN A 218 10.04 -2.50 -23.48
CA GLN A 218 10.80 -2.82 -24.71
C GLN A 218 10.78 -4.32 -25.06
N GLN A 219 10.35 -5.17 -24.11
CA GLN A 219 10.30 -6.63 -24.29
C GLN A 219 8.87 -7.14 -24.55
N ALA A 220 7.89 -6.25 -24.47
CA ALA A 220 6.48 -6.54 -24.73
C ALA A 220 6.14 -6.27 -26.19
#